data_5dc052a24cf91cd20ac93c8ac1fb7cce
#
_entry.id   5dc052a24cf91cd20ac93c8ac1fb7cce
#
_cell.length_a   1.000
_cell.length_b   1.000
_cell.length_c   1.000
_cell.angle_alpha   90.00
_cell.angle_beta   90.00
_cell.angle_gamma   90.00
#
_symmetry.space_group_name_H-M   'P 1'
#
loop_
_entity.id
_entity.type
_entity.pdbx_description
1 polymer ?
#
loop_
_entity_poly.entity_id
_entity_poly.type
_entity_poly.pdbx_seq_one_letter_code
_entity_poly.pdbx_strand_id
1 'polypeptide(L)'
;VGAVKVGDKKKWVNLDLSTNVLSWASILDWYYHAVPVENTEREATETVDIVGPLCNSDEIGKQRKMPPLVRGEHVAFLDAGGYVESQAARYNAQCLPATVLVFNELSEITTEREQLRDVSGRFRVPPRLLAQSFG
;
A
#
# COMPACT_ATOMS: atom_id res chain seq x y z
N VAL A 1 8.97 -3.84 -1.27
CA VAL A 1 8.65 -5.25 -1.60
C VAL A 1 8.78 -6.10 -0.35
N GLY A 2 7.67 -6.65 0.13
CA GLY A 2 7.66 -7.56 1.30
C GLY A 2 7.96 -9.00 0.91
N ALA A 3 7.44 -9.46 -0.22
CA ALA A 3 7.65 -10.81 -0.74
C ALA A 3 7.48 -10.87 -2.25
N VAL A 4 8.15 -11.84 -2.86
CA VAL A 4 7.92 -12.24 -4.25
C VAL A 4 7.52 -13.70 -4.26
N LYS A 5 6.39 -14.04 -4.86
CA LYS A 5 5.86 -15.40 -4.96
C LYS A 5 5.75 -15.82 -6.42
N VAL A 6 6.20 -17.02 -6.72
CA VAL A 6 6.11 -17.63 -8.05
C VAL A 6 5.16 -18.81 -7.95
N GLY A 7 4.09 -18.77 -8.71
CA GLY A 7 3.17 -19.89 -8.91
C GLY A 7 3.30 -20.47 -10.32
N ASP A 8 2.50 -21.47 -10.65
CA ASP A 8 2.57 -22.19 -11.93
C ASP A 8 2.34 -21.29 -13.15
N LYS A 9 1.47 -20.29 -13.02
CA LYS A 9 1.06 -19.42 -14.14
C LYS A 9 1.23 -17.92 -13.87
N LYS A 10 1.56 -17.54 -12.64
CA LYS A 10 1.61 -16.14 -12.22
C LYS A 10 2.76 -15.91 -11.26
N LYS A 11 3.28 -14.69 -11.29
CA LYS A 11 4.23 -14.17 -10.31
C LYS A 11 3.60 -12.99 -9.61
N TRP A 12 3.68 -12.96 -8.28
CA TRP A 12 3.17 -11.88 -7.46
C TRP A 12 4.30 -11.14 -6.77
N VAL A 13 4.20 -9.82 -6.79
CA VAL A 13 5.03 -8.92 -5.97
C VAL A 13 4.13 -8.34 -4.89
N ASN A 14 4.35 -8.74 -3.64
CA ASN A 14 3.61 -8.25 -2.49
C ASN A 14 4.31 -7.02 -1.90
N LEU A 15 3.56 -5.94 -1.80
CA LEU A 15 4.01 -4.66 -1.23
C LEU A 15 3.40 -4.43 0.15
N ASP A 16 3.89 -3.43 0.86
CA ASP A 16 3.29 -2.86 2.07
C ASP A 16 2.27 -1.75 1.77
N LEU A 17 2.01 -1.48 0.51
CA LEU A 17 0.95 -0.62 0.00
C LEU A 17 -0.25 -1.48 -0.41
N SER A 18 -1.47 -0.97 -0.23
CA SER A 18 -2.69 -1.68 -0.60
C SER A 18 -3.72 -0.78 -1.30
N THR A 19 -4.80 -1.39 -1.75
CA THR A 19 -5.95 -0.69 -2.34
C THR A 19 -6.69 0.22 -1.35
N ASN A 20 -6.40 0.16 -0.04
CA ASN A 20 -6.91 1.15 0.91
C ASN A 20 -6.30 2.55 0.70
N VAL A 21 -5.13 2.63 0.09
CA VAL A 21 -4.48 3.89 -0.32
C VAL A 21 -4.72 4.15 -1.79
N LEU A 22 -4.47 3.16 -2.67
CA LEU A 22 -4.73 3.25 -4.11
C LEU A 22 -6.11 2.66 -4.47
N SER A 23 -7.16 3.21 -3.88
CA SER A 23 -8.53 2.67 -3.96
C SER A 23 -9.07 2.55 -5.39
N TRP A 24 -8.68 3.45 -6.28
CA TRP A 24 -9.14 3.44 -7.67
C TRP A 24 -8.58 2.29 -8.50
N ALA A 25 -7.46 1.70 -8.10
CA ALA A 25 -6.98 0.47 -8.72
C ALA A 25 -7.99 -0.67 -8.58
N SER A 26 -8.66 -0.76 -7.41
CA SER A 26 -9.68 -1.78 -7.15
C SER A 26 -11.08 -1.40 -7.64
N ILE A 27 -11.48 -0.12 -7.49
CA ILE A 27 -12.85 0.32 -7.77
C ILE A 27 -13.09 0.54 -9.27
N LEU A 28 -12.11 1.09 -9.98
CA LEU A 28 -12.22 1.49 -11.38
C LEU A 28 -11.22 0.78 -12.31
N ASP A 29 -10.46 -0.19 -11.80
CA ASP A 29 -9.34 -0.81 -12.53
C ASP A 29 -8.35 0.25 -13.08
N TRP A 30 -8.15 1.34 -12.30
CA TRP A 30 -7.31 2.46 -12.71
C TRP A 30 -5.86 2.05 -12.81
N TYR A 31 -5.23 2.45 -13.91
CA TYR A 31 -3.82 2.16 -14.13
C TYR A 31 -2.93 3.19 -13.45
N TYR A 32 -2.13 2.76 -12.50
CA TYR A 32 -0.99 3.52 -11.97
C TYR A 32 0.30 2.96 -12.54
N HIS A 33 1.17 3.82 -13.03
CA HIS A 33 2.47 3.39 -13.54
C HIS A 33 3.40 3.05 -12.39
N ALA A 34 3.88 1.81 -12.36
CA ALA A 34 4.77 1.31 -11.30
C ALA A 34 6.21 1.22 -11.81
N VAL A 35 7.16 1.76 -11.04
CA VAL A 35 8.59 1.73 -11.36
C VAL A 35 9.42 1.27 -10.16
N PRO A 36 10.53 0.53 -10.37
CA PRO A 36 11.49 0.24 -9.32
C PRO A 36 12.25 1.51 -8.94
N VAL A 37 12.44 1.78 -7.64
CA VAL A 37 13.06 3.02 -7.17
C VAL A 37 14.57 2.96 -7.23
N GLU A 38 15.17 1.84 -6.85
CA GLU A 38 16.63 1.70 -6.76
C GLU A 38 17.36 1.80 -8.09
N ASN A 39 16.73 1.36 -9.16
CA ASN A 39 17.28 1.46 -10.51
C ASN A 39 16.13 1.41 -11.53
N THR A 40 15.73 2.58 -12.00
CA THR A 40 14.63 2.75 -12.97
C THR A 40 14.96 2.27 -14.38
N GLU A 41 16.26 2.11 -14.71
CA GLU A 41 16.73 1.71 -16.03
C GLU A 41 16.80 0.18 -16.21
N ARG A 42 16.46 -0.59 -15.18
CA ARG A 42 16.44 -2.06 -15.28
C ARG A 42 15.42 -2.51 -16.32
N GLU A 43 15.83 -3.45 -17.15
CA GLU A 43 14.96 -4.02 -18.18
C GLU A 43 13.77 -4.77 -17.57
N ALA A 44 12.57 -4.46 -18.02
CA ALA A 44 11.31 -5.06 -17.58
C ALA A 44 11.10 -6.43 -18.25
N THR A 45 11.80 -7.44 -17.78
CA THR A 45 11.81 -8.80 -18.36
C THR A 45 10.73 -9.72 -17.83
N GLU A 46 10.03 -9.33 -16.75
CA GLU A 46 9.02 -10.15 -16.11
C GLU A 46 7.62 -9.56 -16.23
N THR A 47 6.61 -10.41 -16.14
CA THR A 47 5.21 -10.00 -15.98
C THR A 47 4.75 -10.43 -14.59
N VAL A 48 4.32 -9.47 -13.78
CA VAL A 48 3.92 -9.70 -12.38
C VAL A 48 2.55 -9.09 -12.08
N ASP A 49 1.85 -9.68 -11.12
CA ASP A 49 0.72 -9.01 -10.46
C ASP A 49 1.25 -8.37 -9.17
N ILE A 50 0.98 -7.07 -8.99
CA ILE A 50 1.37 -6.32 -7.80
C ILE A 50 0.19 -6.33 -6.84
N VAL A 51 0.42 -6.81 -5.62
CA VAL A 51 -0.61 -7.01 -4.61
C VAL A 51 -0.20 -6.40 -3.27
N GLY A 52 -1.18 -6.00 -2.50
CA GLY A 52 -0.99 -5.49 -1.14
C GLY A 52 -1.14 -6.57 -0.06
N PRO A 53 -1.11 -6.16 1.23
CA PRO A 53 -1.17 -7.07 2.37
C PRO A 53 -2.59 -7.42 2.83
N LEU A 54 -3.64 -6.85 2.23
CA LEU A 54 -5.01 -7.05 2.70
C LEU A 54 -5.58 -8.41 2.27
N CYS A 55 -6.59 -8.88 3.00
CA CYS A 55 -7.19 -10.21 2.83
C CYS A 55 -8.22 -10.32 1.70
N ASN A 56 -8.65 -9.18 1.14
CA ASN A 56 -9.51 -9.15 -0.05
C ASN A 56 -8.65 -9.17 -1.33
N SER A 57 -9.29 -9.09 -2.50
CA SER A 57 -8.57 -8.96 -3.79
C SER A 57 -7.78 -7.65 -3.83
N ASP A 58 -6.64 -7.61 -3.16
CA ASP A 58 -5.79 -6.44 -2.98
C ASP A 58 -4.82 -6.29 -4.15
N GLU A 59 -5.35 -6.35 -5.38
CA GLU A 59 -4.59 -6.18 -6.60
C GLU A 59 -4.44 -4.70 -6.94
N ILE A 60 -3.21 -4.19 -6.82
CA ILE A 60 -2.86 -2.81 -7.15
C ILE A 60 -2.50 -2.68 -8.62
N GLY A 61 -1.92 -3.72 -9.21
CA GLY A 61 -1.55 -3.73 -10.62
C GLY A 61 -1.49 -5.14 -11.21
N LYS A 62 -2.31 -5.38 -12.22
CA LYS A 62 -2.37 -6.65 -12.93
C LYS A 62 -1.40 -6.67 -14.10
N GLN A 63 -0.71 -7.79 -14.31
CA GLN A 63 0.13 -8.07 -15.47
C GLN A 63 1.13 -6.94 -15.80
N ARG A 64 1.77 -6.40 -14.77
CA ARG A 64 2.75 -5.32 -14.92
C ARG A 64 4.06 -5.85 -15.46
N LYS A 65 4.62 -5.16 -16.45
CA LYS A 65 5.98 -5.39 -16.90
C LYS A 65 6.94 -4.76 -15.92
N MET A 66 7.78 -5.58 -15.29
CA MET A 66 8.73 -5.15 -14.26
C MET A 66 10.06 -5.85 -14.44
N PRO A 67 11.16 -5.28 -13.99
CA PRO A 67 12.41 -6.04 -13.81
C PRO A 67 12.21 -7.08 -12.70
N PRO A 68 13.07 -8.10 -12.61
CA PRO A 68 13.09 -9.00 -11.48
C PRO A 68 13.26 -8.22 -10.17
N LEU A 69 12.25 -8.27 -9.30
CA LEU A 69 12.25 -7.61 -8.00
C LEU A 69 12.58 -8.59 -6.89
N VAL A 70 13.23 -8.10 -5.85
CA VAL A 70 13.55 -8.87 -4.63
C VAL A 70 13.01 -8.19 -3.39
N ARG A 71 12.90 -8.94 -2.30
CA ARG A 71 12.48 -8.42 -1.01
C ARG A 71 13.40 -7.29 -0.55
N GLY A 72 12.80 -6.20 -0.08
CA GLY A 72 13.50 -5.01 0.40
C GLY A 72 13.59 -3.88 -0.63
N GLU A 73 13.43 -4.18 -1.93
CA GLU A 73 13.38 -3.14 -2.97
C GLU A 73 12.08 -2.30 -2.86
N HIS A 74 12.13 -1.08 -3.37
CA HIS A 74 10.99 -0.17 -3.39
C HIS A 74 10.37 -0.06 -4.78
N VAL A 75 9.05 0.14 -4.78
CA VAL A 75 8.27 0.40 -5.99
C VAL A 75 7.55 1.73 -5.81
N ALA A 76 7.71 2.65 -6.74
CA ALA A 76 6.95 3.88 -6.80
C ALA A 76 5.79 3.75 -7.78
N PHE A 77 4.63 4.28 -7.40
CA PHE A 77 3.49 4.45 -8.29
C PHE A 77 3.41 5.91 -8.69
N LEU A 78 3.54 6.15 -9.98
CA LEU A 78 3.53 7.49 -10.55
C LEU A 78 2.09 7.93 -10.84
N ASP A 79 1.89 9.25 -11.00
CA ASP A 79 0.59 9.88 -11.30
C ASP A 79 -0.51 9.54 -10.28
N ALA A 80 -0.11 9.27 -9.03
CA ALA A 80 -0.98 8.84 -7.96
C ALA A 80 -1.42 9.96 -7.01
N GLY A 81 -1.03 11.23 -7.26
CA GLY A 81 -1.30 12.35 -6.35
C GLY A 81 -2.77 12.76 -6.26
N GLY A 82 -3.50 12.70 -7.38
CA GLY A 82 -4.92 13.05 -7.41
C GLY A 82 -5.77 11.99 -6.70
N TYR A 83 -6.62 12.41 -5.77
CA TYR A 83 -7.56 11.61 -4.99
C TYR A 83 -6.94 10.62 -3.98
N VAL A 84 -5.70 10.21 -4.11
CA VAL A 84 -5.11 9.15 -3.29
C VAL A 84 -5.18 9.48 -1.80
N GLU A 85 -4.71 10.65 -1.39
CA GLU A 85 -4.77 11.05 0.02
C GLU A 85 -6.21 11.22 0.52
N SER A 86 -7.07 11.89 -0.27
CA SER A 86 -8.44 12.19 0.15
C SER A 86 -9.38 10.97 0.19
N GLN A 87 -9.05 9.92 -0.55
CA GLN A 87 -9.84 8.68 -0.61
C GLN A 87 -9.22 7.51 0.15
N ALA A 88 -8.03 7.69 0.70
CA ALA A 88 -7.39 6.67 1.51
C ALA A 88 -8.27 6.28 2.70
N ALA A 89 -8.40 4.98 2.94
CA ALA A 89 -9.30 4.43 3.95
C ALA A 89 -8.56 3.57 4.95
N ARG A 90 -9.04 3.58 6.19
CA ARG A 90 -8.52 2.72 7.28
C ARG A 90 -9.12 1.31 7.23
N TYR A 91 -9.25 0.76 6.03
CA TYR A 91 -9.77 -0.60 5.87
C TYR A 91 -8.86 -1.60 6.60
N ASN A 92 -9.45 -2.56 7.31
CA ASN A 92 -8.74 -3.51 8.18
C ASN A 92 -7.86 -2.84 9.26
N ALA A 93 -8.26 -1.64 9.73
CA ALA A 93 -7.51 -0.86 10.73
C ALA A 93 -6.08 -0.50 10.29
N GLN A 94 -5.82 -0.42 8.99
CA GLN A 94 -4.54 0.04 8.48
C GLN A 94 -4.34 1.52 8.77
N CYS A 95 -3.16 1.87 9.26
CA CYS A 95 -2.76 3.26 9.42
C CYS A 95 -2.42 3.88 8.06
N LEU A 96 -2.80 5.15 7.87
CA LEU A 96 -2.48 5.86 6.65
C LEU A 96 -1.00 6.28 6.63
N PRO A 97 -0.35 6.28 5.44
CA PRO A 97 1.03 6.71 5.29
C PRO A 97 1.19 8.22 5.51
N ALA A 98 2.43 8.66 5.68
CA ALA A 98 2.77 10.08 5.65
C ALA A 98 2.64 10.63 4.23
N THR A 99 2.33 11.95 4.13
CA THR A 99 2.47 12.71 2.90
C THR A 99 3.72 13.58 2.99
N VAL A 100 4.54 13.54 1.96
CA VAL A 100 5.81 14.29 1.90
C VAL A 100 5.82 15.16 0.65
N LEU A 101 6.01 16.46 0.84
CA LEU A 101 6.27 17.40 -0.25
C LEU A 101 7.75 17.34 -0.60
N VAL A 102 8.04 17.10 -1.87
CA VAL A 102 9.42 17.11 -2.39
C VAL A 102 9.56 18.26 -3.39
N PHE A 103 10.53 19.13 -3.15
CA PHE A 103 10.87 20.23 -4.04
C PHE A 103 12.40 20.36 -4.15
N ASN A 104 12.93 20.09 -5.32
CA ASN A 104 14.38 19.95 -5.54
C ASN A 104 14.98 18.90 -4.60
N GLU A 105 15.93 19.29 -3.76
CA GLU A 105 16.61 18.42 -2.77
C GLU A 105 15.95 18.46 -1.38
N LEU A 106 14.88 19.25 -1.22
CA LEU A 106 14.16 19.37 0.05
C LEU A 106 13.00 18.38 0.12
N SER A 107 12.80 17.80 1.28
CA SER A 107 11.63 16.96 1.59
C SER A 107 11.02 17.37 2.92
N GLU A 108 9.72 17.64 2.93
CA GLU A 108 8.98 18.14 4.10
C GLU A 108 7.72 17.30 4.32
N ILE A 109 7.51 16.87 5.55
CA ILE A 109 6.28 16.14 5.92
C ILE A 109 5.13 17.15 5.98
N THR A 110 4.11 16.93 5.17
CA THR A 110 2.87 17.73 5.18
C THR A 110 1.76 17.05 5.93
N THR A 111 1.76 15.72 5.98
CA THR A 111 0.84 14.91 6.79
C THR A 111 1.62 13.82 7.50
N GLU A 112 1.53 13.76 8.81
CA GLU A 112 2.21 12.73 9.61
C GLU A 112 1.65 11.33 9.34
N ARG A 113 2.52 10.32 9.41
CA ARG A 113 2.09 8.92 9.37
C ARG A 113 1.21 8.59 10.56
N GLU A 114 0.06 7.99 10.31
CA GLU A 114 -0.81 7.51 11.39
C GLU A 114 -0.16 6.40 12.21
N GLN A 115 -0.51 6.39 13.49
CA GLN A 115 -0.18 5.34 14.43
C GLN A 115 -1.44 4.59 14.84
N LEU A 116 -1.29 3.39 15.41
CA LEU A 116 -2.44 2.60 15.85
C LEU A 116 -3.37 3.37 16.81
N ARG A 117 -2.82 4.25 17.64
CA ARG A 117 -3.62 5.12 18.53
C ARG A 117 -4.56 6.05 17.77
N ASP A 118 -4.21 6.49 16.55
CA ASP A 118 -5.03 7.38 15.72
C ASP A 118 -6.24 6.62 15.14
N VAL A 119 -6.09 5.33 14.92
CA VAL A 119 -7.16 4.44 14.51
C VAL A 119 -8.01 4.01 15.71
N SER A 120 -7.39 3.56 16.81
CA SER A 120 -8.06 2.95 17.95
C SER A 120 -8.58 3.97 18.99
N GLY A 121 -8.04 5.18 19.01
CA GLY A 121 -8.35 6.20 20.03
C GLY A 121 -9.82 6.63 20.09
N ARG A 122 -10.60 6.34 19.05
CA ARG A 122 -12.05 6.58 19.00
C ARG A 122 -12.89 5.49 19.65
N PHE A 123 -12.33 4.28 19.83
CA PHE A 123 -13.05 3.17 20.44
C PHE A 123 -13.14 3.32 21.95
N ARG A 124 -14.26 2.90 22.51
CA ARG A 124 -14.50 2.86 23.95
C ARG A 124 -15.04 1.48 24.32
N VAL A 125 -14.50 0.93 25.39
CA VAL A 125 -15.08 -0.28 25.96
C VAL A 125 -16.28 0.12 26.84
N PRO A 126 -17.48 -0.39 26.56
CA PRO A 126 -18.65 -0.10 27.41
C PRO A 126 -18.41 -0.56 28.85
N PRO A 127 -18.83 0.24 29.86
CA PRO A 127 -18.60 -0.09 31.28
C PRO A 127 -19.08 -1.49 31.68
N ARG A 128 -20.17 -1.98 31.10
CA ARG A 128 -20.71 -3.33 31.36
C ARG A 128 -19.75 -4.47 30.98
N LEU A 129 -18.83 -4.23 30.00
CA LEU A 129 -17.84 -5.22 29.60
C LEU A 129 -16.56 -5.17 30.44
N LEU A 130 -16.31 -4.03 31.12
CA LEU A 130 -15.20 -3.89 32.06
C LEU A 130 -15.48 -4.55 33.40
N ALA A 131 -16.75 -4.71 33.76
CA ALA A 131 -17.19 -5.33 35.02
C ALA A 131 -17.27 -6.86 34.99
N GLN A 132 -17.12 -7.49 33.81
CA GLN A 132 -17.11 -8.94 33.68
C GLN A 132 -15.68 -9.45 33.83
N SER A 133 -15.27 -9.78 35.06
CA SER A 133 -14.17 -10.71 35.25
C SER A 133 -14.63 -12.08 34.73
N PHE A 134 -14.05 -12.52 33.65
CA PHE A 134 -14.19 -13.92 33.23
C PHE A 134 -13.55 -14.79 34.31
N GLY A 135 -14.40 -15.40 35.15
CA GLY A 135 -13.97 -16.42 36.13
C GLY A 135 -13.62 -17.71 35.41
#